data_a053225b8339051cacb84add044eaebd
#
_entry.id   a053225b8339051cacb84add044eaebd
#
_cell.length_a   1.000
_cell.length_b   1.000
_cell.length_c   1.000
_cell.angle_alpha   90.00
_cell.angle_beta   90.00
_cell.angle_gamma   90.00
#
_symmetry.space_group_name_H-M   'P 1'
#
loop_
_entity.id
_entity.type
_entity.pdbx_description
1 polymer ?
#
loop_
_entity_poly.entity_id
_entity_poly.type
_entity_poly.pdbx_seq_one_letter_code
_entity_poly.pdbx_strand_id
1 'polypeptide(L)'
;MSKTPYSGMGAIVGPEGVTFRVWAPHAEKVFITGSFNDWDDNIDEMEHEDDGYWAFHHPNAKVNDEYKFAIQTPTGRIQKSDPYALKMTHSNGNSVVFDLYEGYETHDYEMPSMNKLVIYELHVGTFNREGLEENQVGNFYKAAEKLDYLKSLGINAVEIMPVMEFPGDHSWGYNPSFPFSVEGSYGGPEGLRHFVFESHIRGIAVIMDVVYNHFGPDDLDLWQFDGWQ
;
A
#
# COMPACT_ATOMS: atom_id res chain seq x y z
N MET A 1 7.07 -17.56 -20.77
CA MET A 1 6.43 -16.25 -21.10
C MET A 1 5.13 -16.21 -20.35
N SER A 2 4.86 -15.11 -19.65
CA SER A 2 3.57 -14.92 -18.94
C SER A 2 2.40 -15.09 -19.92
N LYS A 3 1.38 -15.86 -19.50
CA LYS A 3 0.14 -16.03 -20.26
C LYS A 3 -0.89 -14.94 -19.98
N THR A 4 -0.60 -14.09 -19.00
CA THR A 4 -1.45 -12.97 -18.61
C THR A 4 -1.07 -11.69 -19.35
N PRO A 5 -2.04 -10.79 -19.65
CA PRO A 5 -1.81 -9.63 -20.51
C PRO A 5 -0.91 -8.55 -19.88
N TYR A 6 -0.86 -8.47 -18.54
CA TYR A 6 -0.11 -7.43 -17.84
C TYR A 6 1.01 -8.04 -17.00
N SER A 7 2.19 -7.42 -17.05
CA SER A 7 3.38 -7.83 -16.27
C SER A 7 3.51 -7.00 -15.01
N GLY A 8 4.05 -7.60 -13.93
CA GLY A 8 4.25 -6.97 -12.63
C GLY A 8 3.86 -7.90 -11.49
N MET A 9 3.95 -7.46 -10.26
CA MET A 9 3.53 -8.18 -9.05
C MET A 9 2.30 -7.49 -8.45
N GLY A 10 1.52 -8.27 -7.71
CA GLY A 10 0.29 -7.77 -7.09
C GLY A 10 -0.87 -7.67 -8.08
N ALA A 11 -1.75 -6.71 -7.86
CA ALA A 11 -2.88 -6.41 -8.74
C ALA A 11 -2.50 -5.34 -9.78
N ILE A 12 -2.41 -5.75 -11.04
CA ILE A 12 -2.01 -4.89 -12.15
C ILE A 12 -3.27 -4.54 -12.96
N VAL A 13 -3.69 -3.28 -12.86
CA VAL A 13 -4.87 -2.75 -13.56
C VAL A 13 -4.56 -2.49 -15.03
N GLY A 14 -5.47 -2.84 -15.89
CA GLY A 14 -5.40 -2.57 -17.32
C GLY A 14 -6.79 -2.39 -17.93
N PRO A 15 -6.86 -2.06 -19.24
CA PRO A 15 -8.14 -1.72 -19.91
C PRO A 15 -9.12 -2.91 -20.00
N GLU A 16 -8.66 -4.14 -19.86
CA GLU A 16 -9.48 -5.36 -20.00
C GLU A 16 -9.68 -6.11 -18.65
N GLY A 17 -9.42 -5.45 -17.51
CA GLY A 17 -9.53 -6.02 -16.17
C GLY A 17 -8.25 -5.93 -15.38
N VAL A 18 -8.07 -6.87 -14.44
CA VAL A 18 -6.92 -6.90 -13.52
C VAL A 18 -6.16 -8.21 -13.66
N THR A 19 -4.83 -8.13 -13.76
CA THR A 19 -3.95 -9.28 -13.61
C THR A 19 -3.43 -9.34 -12.18
N PHE A 20 -3.68 -10.45 -11.50
CA PHE A 20 -3.14 -10.73 -10.18
C PHE A 20 -1.93 -11.64 -10.34
N ARG A 21 -0.81 -11.32 -9.67
CA ARG A 21 0.39 -12.15 -9.66
C ARG A 21 1.02 -12.17 -8.28
N VAL A 22 1.41 -13.38 -7.85
CA VAL A 22 2.04 -13.62 -6.55
C VAL A 22 3.17 -14.64 -6.69
N TRP A 23 4.17 -14.55 -5.82
CA TRP A 23 5.22 -15.55 -5.67
C TRP A 23 4.91 -16.43 -4.47
N ALA A 24 4.68 -17.71 -4.72
CA ALA A 24 4.32 -18.72 -3.72
C ALA A 24 4.92 -20.08 -4.14
N PRO A 25 6.26 -20.25 -4.04
CA PRO A 25 6.96 -21.38 -4.64
C PRO A 25 6.65 -22.73 -3.98
N HIS A 26 6.12 -22.76 -2.76
CA HIS A 26 5.78 -23.97 -2.03
C HIS A 26 4.27 -24.29 -2.06
N ALA A 27 3.47 -23.45 -2.74
CA ALA A 27 2.04 -23.68 -2.91
C ALA A 27 1.78 -24.85 -3.87
N GLU A 28 0.80 -25.69 -3.55
CA GLU A 28 0.28 -26.72 -4.47
C GLU A 28 -0.68 -26.15 -5.51
N LYS A 29 -1.49 -25.18 -5.09
CA LYS A 29 -2.40 -24.38 -5.90
C LYS A 29 -2.60 -23.00 -5.28
N VAL A 30 -2.90 -22.02 -6.11
CA VAL A 30 -3.30 -20.69 -5.67
C VAL A 30 -4.60 -20.29 -6.37
N PHE A 31 -5.52 -19.72 -5.65
CA PHE A 31 -6.75 -19.14 -6.18
C PHE A 31 -6.78 -17.64 -5.83
N ILE A 32 -7.38 -16.86 -6.72
CA ILE A 32 -7.71 -15.46 -6.40
C ILE A 32 -9.17 -15.39 -5.96
N THR A 33 -9.43 -14.71 -4.85
CA THR A 33 -10.78 -14.52 -4.33
C THR A 33 -10.99 -13.05 -3.94
N GLY A 34 -12.18 -12.54 -4.15
CA GLY A 34 -12.47 -11.14 -3.87
C GLY A 34 -13.91 -10.74 -4.15
N SER A 35 -14.18 -9.43 -4.07
CA SER A 35 -15.51 -8.86 -4.33
C SER A 35 -16.02 -9.11 -5.75
N PHE A 36 -15.14 -9.36 -6.70
CA PHE A 36 -15.46 -9.64 -8.11
C PHE A 36 -15.97 -11.05 -8.37
N ASN A 37 -15.83 -11.99 -7.43
CA ASN A 37 -16.25 -13.39 -7.55
C ASN A 37 -17.00 -13.89 -6.31
N ASP A 38 -17.65 -12.98 -5.56
CA ASP A 38 -18.40 -13.28 -4.33
C ASP A 38 -17.58 -14.02 -3.25
N TRP A 39 -16.27 -13.81 -3.24
CA TRP A 39 -15.32 -14.46 -2.34
C TRP A 39 -15.31 -16.01 -2.45
N ASP A 40 -15.67 -16.55 -3.60
CA ASP A 40 -15.53 -17.99 -3.85
C ASP A 40 -14.06 -18.32 -4.15
N ASP A 41 -13.42 -19.00 -3.21
CA ASP A 41 -12.00 -19.36 -3.28
C ASP A 41 -11.73 -20.69 -4.03
N ASN A 42 -12.71 -21.17 -4.83
CA ASN A 42 -12.60 -22.42 -5.56
C ASN A 42 -12.71 -22.27 -7.09
N ILE A 43 -13.10 -21.10 -7.58
CA ILE A 43 -13.44 -20.96 -9.02
C ILE A 43 -12.30 -20.36 -9.85
N ASP A 44 -11.54 -19.40 -9.32
CA ASP A 44 -10.49 -18.69 -10.06
C ASP A 44 -9.10 -19.23 -9.70
N GLU A 45 -8.81 -20.48 -10.16
CA GLU A 45 -7.49 -21.09 -9.98
C GLU A 45 -6.45 -20.35 -10.83
N MET A 46 -5.37 -19.88 -10.20
CA MET A 46 -4.29 -19.15 -10.86
C MET A 46 -3.39 -20.13 -11.65
N GLU A 47 -2.88 -19.67 -12.77
CA GLU A 47 -1.92 -20.42 -13.55
C GLU A 47 -0.53 -20.36 -12.91
N HIS A 48 0.10 -21.54 -12.76
CA HIS A 48 1.49 -21.62 -12.34
C HIS A 48 2.41 -21.17 -13.48
N GLU A 49 3.23 -20.18 -13.19
CA GLU A 49 4.33 -19.70 -14.06
C GLU A 49 5.67 -20.31 -13.58
N ASP A 50 6.74 -20.14 -14.34
CA ASP A 50 8.07 -20.60 -13.95
C ASP A 50 8.53 -19.93 -12.63
N ASP A 51 9.46 -20.57 -11.92
CA ASP A 51 10.12 -20.06 -10.71
C ASP A 51 9.18 -19.80 -9.51
N GLY A 52 8.01 -20.45 -9.45
CA GLY A 52 7.09 -20.40 -8.32
C GLY A 52 6.15 -19.20 -8.33
N TYR A 53 6.00 -18.53 -9.47
CA TYR A 53 5.01 -17.50 -9.65
C TYR A 53 3.65 -18.09 -10.04
N TRP A 54 2.60 -17.39 -9.61
CA TRP A 54 1.22 -17.69 -9.94
C TRP A 54 0.55 -16.44 -10.47
N ALA A 55 -0.22 -16.57 -11.54
CA ALA A 55 -0.90 -15.43 -12.15
C ALA A 55 -2.29 -15.78 -12.66
N PHE A 56 -3.20 -14.80 -12.59
CA PHE A 56 -4.56 -14.89 -13.12
C PHE A 56 -5.02 -13.56 -13.65
N HIS A 57 -5.66 -13.54 -14.82
CA HIS A 57 -6.30 -12.35 -15.34
C HIS A 57 -7.81 -12.43 -15.15
N HIS A 58 -8.38 -11.52 -14.37
CA HIS A 58 -9.83 -11.44 -14.13
C HIS A 58 -10.44 -10.28 -14.89
N PRO A 59 -11.30 -10.53 -15.92
CA PRO A 59 -11.80 -9.47 -16.81
C PRO A 59 -12.81 -8.53 -16.16
N ASN A 60 -13.45 -8.96 -15.06
CA ASN A 60 -14.45 -8.15 -14.35
C ASN A 60 -13.92 -7.47 -13.09
N ALA A 61 -12.69 -7.80 -12.66
CA ALA A 61 -12.08 -7.12 -11.52
C ALA A 61 -11.69 -5.69 -11.91
N LYS A 62 -11.80 -4.76 -10.96
CA LYS A 62 -11.61 -3.33 -11.18
C LYS A 62 -11.02 -2.63 -9.95
N VAL A 63 -10.61 -1.41 -10.11
CA VAL A 63 -10.17 -0.53 -9.02
C VAL A 63 -11.21 -0.50 -7.88
N ASN A 64 -10.71 -0.55 -6.65
CA ASN A 64 -11.45 -0.65 -5.39
C ASN A 64 -12.10 -2.02 -5.10
N ASP A 65 -11.93 -3.03 -5.94
CA ASP A 65 -12.26 -4.38 -5.51
C ASP A 65 -11.32 -4.86 -4.42
N GLU A 66 -11.87 -5.56 -3.44
CA GLU A 66 -11.11 -6.19 -2.37
C GLU A 66 -10.78 -7.64 -2.75
N TYR A 67 -9.57 -8.12 -2.36
CA TYR A 67 -9.13 -9.47 -2.71
C TYR A 67 -8.16 -10.06 -1.70
N LYS A 68 -8.03 -11.40 -1.77
CA LYS A 68 -6.99 -12.22 -1.11
C LYS A 68 -6.57 -13.37 -2.02
N PHE A 69 -5.42 -13.96 -1.72
CA PHE A 69 -5.00 -15.22 -2.30
C PHE A 69 -5.42 -16.37 -1.37
N ALA A 70 -6.09 -17.39 -1.92
CA ALA A 70 -6.36 -18.63 -1.24
C ALA A 70 -5.33 -19.66 -1.69
N ILE A 71 -4.43 -20.04 -0.80
CA ILE A 71 -3.23 -20.84 -1.09
C ILE A 71 -3.45 -22.25 -0.54
N GLN A 72 -3.42 -23.25 -1.41
CA GLN A 72 -3.41 -24.65 -1.02
C GLN A 72 -1.98 -25.06 -0.68
N THR A 73 -1.79 -25.50 0.54
CA THR A 73 -0.52 -26.03 1.05
C THR A 73 -0.66 -27.52 1.40
N PRO A 74 0.43 -28.27 1.61
CA PRO A 74 0.36 -29.66 2.07
C PRO A 74 -0.40 -29.86 3.40
N THR A 75 -0.50 -28.81 4.22
CA THR A 75 -1.17 -28.85 5.54
C THR A 75 -2.59 -28.33 5.53
N GLY A 76 -3.06 -27.80 4.39
CA GLY A 76 -4.42 -27.23 4.23
C GLY A 76 -4.45 -25.94 3.44
N ARG A 77 -5.62 -25.34 3.34
CA ARG A 77 -5.82 -24.08 2.64
C ARG A 77 -5.72 -22.92 3.61
N ILE A 78 -4.98 -21.89 3.22
CA ILE A 78 -4.83 -20.62 3.95
C ILE A 78 -5.21 -19.45 3.05
N GLN A 79 -5.73 -18.37 3.63
CA GLN A 79 -5.97 -17.13 2.91
C GLN A 79 -4.94 -16.08 3.32
N LYS A 80 -4.39 -15.36 2.35
CA LYS A 80 -3.33 -14.38 2.52
C LYS A 80 -3.63 -13.10 1.75
N SER A 81 -3.36 -11.96 2.36
CA SER A 81 -3.36 -10.68 1.65
C SER A 81 -2.12 -10.56 0.77
N ASP A 82 -2.20 -9.71 -0.24
CA ASP A 82 -1.13 -9.57 -1.22
C ASP A 82 0.10 -8.86 -0.64
N PRO A 83 1.29 -9.48 -0.67
CA PRO A 83 2.53 -8.85 -0.23
C PRO A 83 2.88 -7.57 -1.01
N TYR A 84 2.37 -7.43 -2.23
CA TYR A 84 2.58 -6.27 -3.12
C TYR A 84 1.40 -5.32 -3.17
N ALA A 85 0.41 -5.49 -2.27
CA ALA A 85 -0.73 -4.58 -2.21
C ALA A 85 -0.28 -3.13 -1.98
N LEU A 86 -0.78 -2.22 -2.80
CA LEU A 86 -0.53 -0.77 -2.68
C LEU A 86 -1.52 -0.11 -1.71
N LYS A 87 -2.63 -0.79 -1.44
CA LYS A 87 -3.69 -0.34 -0.57
C LYS A 87 -4.32 -1.52 0.16
N MET A 88 -4.55 -1.35 1.46
CA MET A 88 -5.25 -2.30 2.31
C MET A 88 -6.53 -1.65 2.85
N THR A 89 -7.50 -2.47 3.24
CA THR A 89 -8.65 -1.97 4.01
C THR A 89 -8.22 -1.60 5.44
N HIS A 90 -7.33 -2.37 6.02
CA HIS A 90 -6.60 -2.19 7.28
C HIS A 90 -5.57 -3.32 7.43
N SER A 91 -4.67 -3.25 8.40
CA SER A 91 -3.53 -4.18 8.57
C SER A 91 -3.89 -5.68 8.69
N ASN A 92 -5.10 -6.02 9.15
CA ASN A 92 -5.64 -7.39 9.19
C ASN A 92 -6.74 -7.61 8.14
N GLY A 93 -6.88 -6.71 7.19
CA GLY A 93 -7.97 -6.69 6.24
C GLY A 93 -7.65 -7.35 4.91
N ASN A 94 -8.28 -6.82 3.89
CA ASN A 94 -8.14 -7.28 2.52
C ASN A 94 -7.21 -6.35 1.73
N SER A 95 -6.50 -6.90 0.76
CA SER A 95 -5.84 -6.11 -0.28
C SER A 95 -6.89 -5.44 -1.17
N VAL A 96 -6.60 -4.24 -1.64
CA VAL A 96 -7.49 -3.47 -2.49
C VAL A 96 -6.82 -3.21 -3.83
N VAL A 97 -7.53 -3.46 -4.92
CA VAL A 97 -7.05 -3.13 -6.27
C VAL A 97 -6.92 -1.61 -6.38
N PHE A 98 -5.71 -1.15 -6.62
CA PHE A 98 -5.40 0.28 -6.71
C PHE A 98 -4.63 0.58 -7.99
N ASP A 99 -5.05 1.62 -8.73
CA ASP A 99 -4.33 2.10 -9.90
C ASP A 99 -3.43 3.29 -9.52
N LEU A 100 -2.12 3.08 -9.64
CA LEU A 100 -1.13 4.12 -9.38
C LEU A 100 -1.25 5.34 -10.29
N TYR A 101 -1.84 5.18 -11.47
CA TYR A 101 -1.88 6.23 -12.49
C TYR A 101 -3.24 6.92 -12.60
N GLU A 102 -4.30 6.33 -12.03
CA GLU A 102 -5.61 6.94 -12.04
C GLU A 102 -5.63 8.26 -11.24
N GLY A 103 -6.05 9.34 -11.89
CA GLY A 103 -6.12 10.67 -11.28
C GLY A 103 -4.77 11.27 -10.85
N TYR A 104 -3.64 10.73 -11.36
CA TYR A 104 -2.33 11.30 -11.08
C TYR A 104 -2.10 12.54 -11.94
N GLU A 105 -2.04 13.70 -11.29
CA GLU A 105 -1.65 14.96 -11.92
C GLU A 105 -0.15 15.17 -11.75
N THR A 106 0.56 15.26 -12.87
CA THR A 106 1.98 15.66 -12.85
C THR A 106 2.07 17.17 -12.70
N HIS A 107 3.04 17.64 -11.94
CA HIS A 107 3.37 19.05 -11.83
C HIS A 107 4.89 19.22 -11.82
N ASP A 108 5.35 20.34 -12.34
CA ASP A 108 6.76 20.68 -12.30
C ASP A 108 7.14 21.08 -10.87
N TYR A 109 8.05 20.32 -10.28
CA TYR A 109 8.61 20.60 -8.98
C TYR A 109 10.13 20.39 -9.02
N GLU A 110 10.90 21.41 -8.61
CA GLU A 110 12.33 21.32 -8.48
C GLU A 110 12.71 21.34 -6.99
N MET A 111 13.29 20.24 -6.53
CA MET A 111 13.76 20.10 -5.16
C MET A 111 14.94 21.05 -4.90
N PRO A 112 14.96 21.81 -3.80
CA PRO A 112 16.12 22.58 -3.40
C PRO A 112 17.36 21.71 -3.22
N SER A 113 18.55 22.26 -3.48
CA SER A 113 19.81 21.52 -3.24
C SER A 113 19.93 21.13 -1.77
N MET A 114 20.46 19.93 -1.51
CA MET A 114 20.53 19.30 -0.18
C MET A 114 21.07 20.21 0.92
N ASN A 115 22.10 21.04 0.61
CA ASN A 115 22.70 21.97 1.58
C ASN A 115 21.84 23.21 1.90
N LYS A 116 20.68 23.34 1.27
CA LYS A 116 19.70 24.41 1.53
C LYS A 116 18.42 23.92 2.19
N LEU A 117 18.34 22.61 2.46
CA LEU A 117 17.16 22.06 3.10
C LEU A 117 17.06 22.49 4.57
N VAL A 118 15.86 22.91 4.93
CA VAL A 118 15.42 23.05 6.32
C VAL A 118 14.30 22.05 6.50
N ILE A 119 14.65 20.92 7.13
CA ILE A 119 13.80 19.74 7.22
C ILE A 119 12.98 19.79 8.50
N TYR A 120 11.70 19.51 8.41
CA TYR A 120 10.80 19.27 9.52
C TYR A 120 10.36 17.81 9.50
N GLU A 121 10.75 17.05 10.53
CA GLU A 121 10.26 15.68 10.72
C GLU A 121 8.83 15.70 11.24
N LEU A 122 7.94 14.91 10.61
CA LEU A 122 6.51 14.95 10.85
C LEU A 122 5.93 13.55 11.03
N HIS A 123 5.21 13.33 12.14
CA HIS A 123 4.40 12.14 12.35
C HIS A 123 2.95 12.44 11.94
N VAL A 124 2.47 11.81 10.87
CA VAL A 124 1.15 12.11 10.26
C VAL A 124 0.01 11.97 11.28
N GLY A 125 0.02 10.89 12.07
CA GLY A 125 -1.05 10.58 13.02
C GLY A 125 -1.22 11.57 14.17
N THR A 126 -0.20 12.40 14.46
CA THR A 126 -0.23 13.33 15.62
C THR A 126 0.00 14.80 15.26
N PHE A 127 0.47 15.10 14.05
CA PHE A 127 0.87 16.46 13.68
C PHE A 127 -0.30 17.45 13.68
N ASN A 128 -1.42 17.10 13.09
CA ASN A 128 -2.63 17.92 13.11
C ASN A 128 -3.86 17.06 13.40
N ARG A 129 -4.39 17.22 14.61
CA ARG A 129 -5.61 16.55 15.07
C ARG A 129 -6.77 17.52 15.32
N GLU A 130 -6.66 18.75 14.81
CA GLU A 130 -7.68 19.80 15.02
C GLU A 130 -9.04 19.35 14.43
N GLY A 131 -10.06 19.35 15.28
CA GLY A 131 -11.42 18.94 14.90
C GLY A 131 -11.67 17.43 14.83
N LEU A 132 -10.69 16.59 15.22
CA LEU A 132 -10.86 15.15 15.31
C LEU A 132 -11.29 14.72 16.72
N GLU A 133 -11.98 13.58 16.82
CA GLU A 133 -12.32 12.94 18.08
C GLU A 133 -11.05 12.46 18.82
N GLU A 134 -11.16 12.22 20.13
CA GLU A 134 -10.02 11.91 20.99
C GLU A 134 -9.23 10.66 20.53
N ASN A 135 -9.94 9.66 20.01
CA ASN A 135 -9.38 8.39 19.55
C ASN A 135 -9.02 8.35 18.06
N GLN A 136 -9.33 9.41 17.30
CA GLN A 136 -8.96 9.47 15.88
C GLN A 136 -7.52 9.93 15.72
N VAL A 137 -6.79 9.33 14.77
CA VAL A 137 -5.46 9.81 14.37
C VAL A 137 -5.56 10.90 13.31
N GLY A 138 -4.53 11.76 13.23
CA GLY A 138 -4.35 12.67 12.11
C GLY A 138 -4.15 11.91 10.80
N ASN A 139 -4.28 12.60 9.68
CA ASN A 139 -4.09 12.03 8.37
C ASN A 139 -3.41 13.02 7.42
N PHE A 140 -3.09 12.59 6.20
CA PHE A 140 -2.41 13.41 5.20
C PHE A 140 -3.18 14.69 4.84
N TYR A 141 -4.52 14.63 4.77
CA TYR A 141 -5.35 15.81 4.49
C TYR A 141 -5.24 16.84 5.62
N LYS A 142 -5.31 16.36 6.87
CA LYS A 142 -5.10 17.23 8.04
C LYS A 142 -3.69 17.78 8.12
N ALA A 143 -2.68 17.00 7.77
CA ALA A 143 -1.30 17.48 7.73
C ALA A 143 -1.12 18.56 6.66
N ALA A 144 -1.74 18.41 5.49
CA ALA A 144 -1.70 19.39 4.40
C ALA A 144 -2.26 20.77 4.80
N GLU A 145 -3.26 20.84 5.69
CA GLU A 145 -3.82 22.09 6.21
C GLU A 145 -2.77 22.98 6.92
N LYS A 146 -1.64 22.41 7.37
CA LYS A 146 -0.57 23.12 8.09
C LYS A 146 0.67 23.44 7.23
N LEU A 147 0.67 23.11 5.93
CA LEU A 147 1.83 23.34 5.06
C LEU A 147 2.17 24.84 4.92
N ASP A 148 1.20 25.73 4.84
CA ASP A 148 1.45 27.17 4.79
C ASP A 148 2.09 27.70 6.09
N TYR A 149 1.71 27.11 7.24
CA TYR A 149 2.36 27.41 8.52
C TYR A 149 3.83 26.95 8.50
N LEU A 150 4.13 25.72 8.06
CA LEU A 150 5.50 25.22 7.94
C LEU A 150 6.34 26.12 7.00
N LYS A 151 5.77 26.48 5.85
CA LYS A 151 6.42 27.40 4.92
C LYS A 151 6.74 28.75 5.57
N SER A 152 5.84 29.29 6.39
CA SER A 152 6.04 30.58 7.09
C SER A 152 7.18 30.52 8.11
N LEU A 153 7.53 29.33 8.62
CA LEU A 153 8.68 29.09 9.49
C LEU A 153 10.01 28.97 8.71
N GLY A 154 9.96 28.97 7.37
CA GLY A 154 11.14 28.77 6.53
C GLY A 154 11.44 27.30 6.23
N ILE A 155 10.54 26.37 6.57
CA ILE A 155 10.65 24.94 6.23
C ILE A 155 10.47 24.79 4.71
N ASN A 156 11.36 24.06 4.08
CA ASN A 156 11.33 23.75 2.65
C ASN A 156 11.44 22.26 2.33
N ALA A 157 11.47 21.40 3.35
CA ALA A 157 11.32 19.97 3.25
C ALA A 157 10.60 19.40 4.46
N VAL A 158 9.73 18.42 4.24
CA VAL A 158 9.10 17.63 5.29
C VAL A 158 9.60 16.20 5.16
N GLU A 159 10.16 15.66 6.24
CA GLU A 159 10.45 14.24 6.38
C GLU A 159 9.25 13.60 7.11
N ILE A 160 8.51 12.74 6.41
CA ILE A 160 7.41 12.01 7.01
C ILE A 160 7.92 10.70 7.60
N MET A 161 7.66 10.50 8.91
CA MET A 161 7.92 9.24 9.59
C MET A 161 7.21 8.10 8.85
N PRO A 162 7.64 6.83 9.03
CA PRO A 162 7.17 5.73 8.18
C PRO A 162 5.65 5.62 8.11
N VAL A 163 5.14 5.48 6.89
CA VAL A 163 3.71 5.43 6.57
C VAL A 163 3.31 4.16 5.83
N MET A 164 4.16 3.13 5.86
CA MET A 164 3.77 1.79 5.42
C MET A 164 2.66 1.27 6.34
N GLU A 165 1.73 0.48 5.81
CA GLU A 165 0.65 -0.13 6.59
C GLU A 165 1.22 -0.90 7.79
N PHE A 166 0.76 -0.58 9.00
CA PHE A 166 1.23 -1.15 10.26
C PHE A 166 0.06 -1.67 11.12
N PRO A 167 0.32 -2.53 12.13
CA PRO A 167 -0.75 -3.08 12.97
C PRO A 167 -1.46 -2.01 13.81
N GLY A 168 -2.77 -1.90 13.64
CA GLY A 168 -3.62 -0.92 14.30
C GLY A 168 -3.44 0.49 13.72
N ASP A 169 -4.00 1.50 14.38
CA ASP A 169 -4.04 2.89 13.88
C ASP A 169 -3.02 3.80 14.60
N HIS A 170 -2.31 3.29 15.60
CA HIS A 170 -1.41 4.06 16.45
C HIS A 170 -0.02 3.45 16.46
N SER A 171 0.87 3.98 15.65
CA SER A 171 2.28 3.59 15.55
C SER A 171 3.13 4.75 15.05
N TRP A 172 4.43 4.70 15.33
CA TRP A 172 5.41 5.54 14.64
C TRP A 172 5.74 5.02 13.23
N GLY A 173 5.19 3.84 12.86
CA GLY A 173 5.35 3.24 11.54
C GLY A 173 6.58 2.35 11.38
N TYR A 174 7.42 2.16 12.44
CA TYR A 174 8.63 1.33 12.38
C TYR A 174 8.35 -0.18 12.55
N ASN A 175 7.12 -0.62 12.30
CA ASN A 175 6.68 -2.01 12.39
C ASN A 175 5.76 -2.37 11.21
N PRO A 176 6.23 -2.26 9.96
CA PRO A 176 5.38 -2.41 8.77
C PRO A 176 4.85 -3.83 8.64
N SER A 177 3.55 -3.95 8.32
CA SER A 177 2.89 -5.20 7.97
C SER A 177 2.90 -5.43 6.45
N PHE A 178 2.66 -4.37 5.66
CA PHE A 178 2.64 -4.41 4.21
C PHE A 178 3.52 -3.28 3.65
N PRO A 179 4.73 -3.61 3.16
CA PRO A 179 5.76 -2.61 2.85
C PRO A 179 5.46 -1.75 1.61
N PHE A 180 4.49 -2.15 0.79
CA PHE A 180 4.08 -1.39 -0.39
C PHE A 180 2.77 -0.63 -0.22
N SER A 181 2.01 -0.93 0.86
CA SER A 181 0.78 -0.22 1.19
C SER A 181 1.06 1.04 2.00
N VAL A 182 0.26 2.06 1.76
CA VAL A 182 0.22 3.25 2.61
C VAL A 182 -0.85 3.08 3.68
N GLU A 183 -0.52 3.45 4.91
CA GLU A 183 -1.38 3.34 6.10
C GLU A 183 -2.78 3.90 5.86
N GLY A 184 -3.77 3.02 6.01
CA GLY A 184 -5.17 3.32 5.72
C GLY A 184 -5.75 4.41 6.61
N SER A 185 -5.43 4.42 7.92
CA SER A 185 -5.90 5.45 8.86
C SER A 185 -5.33 6.83 8.55
N TYR A 186 -4.20 6.91 7.83
CA TYR A 186 -3.62 8.18 7.36
C TYR A 186 -4.23 8.68 6.05
N GLY A 187 -5.17 7.93 5.45
CA GLY A 187 -5.83 8.26 4.19
C GLY A 187 -5.31 7.51 2.98
N GLY A 188 -4.48 6.48 3.21
CA GLY A 188 -3.99 5.59 2.17
C GLY A 188 -3.13 6.27 1.10
N PRO A 189 -2.92 5.60 -0.04
CA PRO A 189 -2.10 6.14 -1.13
C PRO A 189 -2.67 7.43 -1.74
N GLU A 190 -3.99 7.61 -1.73
CA GLU A 190 -4.64 8.84 -2.21
C GLU A 190 -4.29 10.03 -1.30
N GLY A 191 -4.33 9.83 0.02
CA GLY A 191 -3.95 10.85 0.99
C GLY A 191 -2.48 11.24 0.88
N LEU A 192 -1.59 10.27 0.73
CA LEU A 192 -0.16 10.53 0.51
C LEU A 192 0.07 11.34 -0.77
N ARG A 193 -0.57 10.97 -1.88
CA ARG A 193 -0.49 11.71 -3.14
C ARG A 193 -0.96 13.15 -3.00
N HIS A 194 -2.08 13.35 -2.32
CA HIS A 194 -2.60 14.69 -2.02
C HIS A 194 -1.59 15.51 -1.21
N PHE A 195 -1.02 14.95 -0.15
CA PHE A 195 -0.03 15.63 0.69
C PHE A 195 1.24 16.02 -0.10
N VAL A 196 1.75 15.11 -0.94
CA VAL A 196 2.91 15.38 -1.79
C VAL A 196 2.61 16.49 -2.79
N PHE A 197 1.46 16.44 -3.46
CA PHE A 197 1.04 17.50 -4.40
C PHE A 197 0.94 18.87 -3.70
N GLU A 198 0.22 18.94 -2.57
CA GLU A 198 0.05 20.16 -1.79
C GLU A 198 1.38 20.72 -1.25
N SER A 199 2.33 19.84 -0.91
CA SER A 199 3.68 20.23 -0.49
C SER A 199 4.46 20.84 -1.65
N HIS A 200 4.47 20.18 -2.80
CA HIS A 200 5.22 20.60 -3.98
C HIS A 200 4.75 21.94 -4.55
N ILE A 201 3.45 22.18 -4.66
CA ILE A 201 2.95 23.48 -5.15
C ILE A 201 3.30 24.66 -4.20
N ARG A 202 3.66 24.34 -2.93
CA ARG A 202 4.17 25.30 -1.95
C ARG A 202 5.69 25.39 -1.94
N GLY A 203 6.39 24.61 -2.77
CA GLY A 203 7.84 24.55 -2.81
C GLY A 203 8.46 23.82 -1.61
N ILE A 204 7.73 22.87 -1.02
CA ILE A 204 8.17 22.02 0.09
C ILE A 204 8.45 20.62 -0.44
N ALA A 205 9.70 20.13 -0.30
CA ALA A 205 10.05 18.76 -0.62
C ALA A 205 9.42 17.77 0.36
N VAL A 206 9.14 16.55 -0.10
CA VAL A 206 8.72 15.45 0.77
C VAL A 206 9.79 14.37 0.75
N ILE A 207 10.25 14.01 1.93
CA ILE A 207 11.21 12.92 2.17
C ILE A 207 10.44 11.81 2.87
N MET A 208 10.58 10.57 2.37
CA MET A 208 9.95 9.38 2.96
C MET A 208 10.96 8.68 3.86
N ASP A 209 10.64 8.52 5.15
CA ASP A 209 11.33 7.56 6.01
C ASP A 209 10.79 6.15 5.73
N VAL A 210 11.69 5.20 5.48
CA VAL A 210 11.33 3.85 5.05
C VAL A 210 11.98 2.76 5.91
N VAL A 211 11.22 1.71 6.21
CA VAL A 211 11.66 0.57 7.02
C VAL A 211 11.75 -0.67 6.14
N TYR A 212 12.97 -1.01 5.70
CA TYR A 212 13.22 -2.19 4.86
C TYR A 212 14.03 -3.29 5.57
N ASN A 213 14.37 -3.11 6.85
CA ASN A 213 15.22 -4.02 7.61
C ASN A 213 14.45 -5.08 8.41
N HIS A 214 13.14 -4.90 8.61
CA HIS A 214 12.28 -5.86 9.29
C HIS A 214 10.80 -5.63 8.94
N PHE A 215 9.97 -6.64 9.26
CA PHE A 215 8.51 -6.55 9.27
C PHE A 215 7.99 -6.37 10.69
N GLY A 216 6.71 -6.03 10.82
CA GLY A 216 5.96 -6.00 12.06
C GLY A 216 5.70 -7.39 12.65
N PRO A 217 4.72 -7.53 13.56
CA PRO A 217 4.39 -8.81 14.18
C PRO A 217 4.14 -9.93 13.18
N ASP A 218 4.56 -11.14 13.52
CA ASP A 218 4.52 -12.35 12.69
C ASP A 218 3.14 -13.01 12.59
N ASP A 219 2.17 -12.56 13.36
CA ASP A 219 0.77 -13.02 13.33
C ASP A 219 -0.06 -12.40 12.18
N LEU A 220 0.56 -11.55 11.35
CA LEU A 220 -0.05 -10.95 10.19
C LEU A 220 0.20 -11.76 8.92
N ASP A 221 -0.54 -11.47 7.85
CA ASP A 221 -0.67 -12.29 6.65
C ASP A 221 0.64 -12.68 5.94
N LEU A 222 1.73 -11.90 6.09
CA LEU A 222 3.00 -12.20 5.41
C LEU A 222 3.79 -13.36 6.03
N TRP A 223 3.57 -13.68 7.32
CA TRP A 223 4.23 -14.81 7.98
C TRP A 223 3.78 -16.13 7.36
N GLN A 224 4.75 -17.00 7.06
CA GLN A 224 4.49 -18.29 6.40
C GLN A 224 3.54 -18.16 5.20
N PHE A 225 3.82 -17.22 4.31
CA PHE A 225 2.90 -16.79 3.26
C PHE A 225 2.32 -17.94 2.45
N ASP A 226 3.15 -18.90 2.06
CA ASP A 226 2.75 -20.12 1.31
C ASP A 226 2.84 -21.40 2.15
N GLY A 227 2.84 -21.27 3.47
CA GLY A 227 2.95 -22.38 4.43
C GLY A 227 4.39 -22.81 4.74
N TRP A 228 5.39 -22.15 4.18
CA TRP A 228 6.82 -22.41 4.41
C TRP A 228 7.46 -21.31 5.30
N GLN A 229 8.49 -21.73 6.11
CA GLN A 229 9.32 -20.81 6.92
C GLN A 229 10.68 -20.60 6.28
#